data_10df261eceaccdccd0b49976b9dac10b
#
_entry.id   10df261eceaccdccd0b49976b9dac10b
#
_cell.length_a   1.000
_cell.length_b   1.000
_cell.length_c   1.000
_cell.angle_alpha   90.00
_cell.angle_beta   90.00
_cell.angle_gamma   90.00
#
_symmetry.space_group_name_H-M   'P 1'
#
loop_
_entity.id
_entity.type
_entity.pdbx_description
1 polymer ?
#
loop_
_entity_poly.entity_id
_entity_poly.type
_entity_poly.pdbx_seq_one_letter_code
_entity_poly.pdbx_strand_id
1 'polypeptide(L)'
;MMDTIQLHDICKTFDQHPVFINWNHNFATGMVHVLKGPSGCGKTTLLRMLMGLEAPDSGTITPLQNYRKAAVFQEDRLCENLSAMQNVLMVVHDVSKKDLLDQLKQDFYQVGLDDMSQKVSTLSGGMKRRVAILRAMYAKADILFFDEPLKGLDDTTKEKVMKFIKGRIKDKTVFWVTHDAGEYTVFDKYQLHEL
;
A
#
# COMPACT_ATOMS: atom_id res chain seq x y z
N MET A 1 -18.69 -15.85 -6.84
CA MET A 1 -18.37 -15.88 -5.38
C MET A 1 -17.27 -14.87 -5.18
N MET A 2 -17.34 -14.03 -4.16
CA MET A 2 -16.17 -13.23 -3.80
C MET A 2 -15.13 -14.18 -3.24
N ASP A 3 -13.94 -14.19 -3.83
CA ASP A 3 -12.83 -14.94 -3.27
C ASP A 3 -12.46 -14.34 -1.92
N THR A 4 -12.02 -15.16 -0.99
CA THR A 4 -11.70 -14.76 0.37
C THR A 4 -10.26 -15.16 0.67
N ILE A 5 -9.47 -14.24 1.21
CA ILE A 5 -8.14 -14.52 1.75
C ILE A 5 -8.35 -15.05 3.16
N GLN A 6 -7.98 -16.30 3.39
CA GLN A 6 -8.18 -16.99 4.67
C GLN A 6 -6.84 -17.15 5.39
N LEU A 7 -6.85 -16.87 6.68
CA LEU A 7 -5.76 -17.12 7.60
C LEU A 7 -6.26 -18.12 8.65
N HIS A 8 -5.53 -19.22 8.78
CA HIS A 8 -5.89 -20.34 9.64
C HIS A 8 -4.80 -20.61 10.66
N ASP A 9 -5.15 -20.53 11.95
CA ASP A 9 -4.32 -20.86 13.10
C ASP A 9 -2.94 -20.21 13.06
N ILE A 10 -2.89 -18.95 12.63
CA ILE A 10 -1.66 -18.19 12.48
C ILE A 10 -1.01 -17.95 13.84
N CYS A 11 0.22 -18.42 13.97
CA CYS A 11 1.12 -18.05 15.06
C CYS A 11 2.33 -17.31 14.51
N LYS A 12 2.74 -16.24 15.20
CA LYS A 12 3.96 -15.50 14.91
C LYS A 12 4.55 -14.90 16.18
N THR A 13 5.84 -15.15 16.38
CA THR A 13 6.58 -14.69 17.54
C THR A 13 7.88 -14.03 17.09
N PHE A 14 8.29 -12.94 17.71
CA PHE A 14 9.60 -12.31 17.55
C PHE A 14 10.25 -12.18 18.92
N ASP A 15 11.49 -12.65 19.07
CA ASP A 15 12.28 -12.56 20.30
C ASP A 15 11.49 -12.95 21.56
N GLN A 16 10.77 -14.08 21.49
CA GLN A 16 9.89 -14.62 22.54
C GLN A 16 8.62 -13.79 22.83
N HIS A 17 8.36 -12.72 22.07
CA HIS A 17 7.14 -11.94 22.16
C HIS A 17 6.13 -12.41 21.11
N PRO A 18 5.02 -13.06 21.51
CA PRO A 18 4.00 -13.50 20.57
C PRO A 18 3.23 -12.30 20.01
N VAL A 19 3.10 -12.26 18.68
CA VAL A 19 2.33 -11.24 17.96
C VAL A 19 0.98 -11.79 17.52
N PHE A 20 0.96 -13.04 17.05
CA PHE A 20 -0.26 -13.78 16.73
C PHE A 20 -0.24 -15.14 17.41
N ILE A 21 -1.37 -15.53 17.99
CA ILE A 21 -1.54 -16.83 18.67
C ILE A 21 -2.84 -17.47 18.16
N ASN A 22 -2.73 -18.55 17.39
CA ASN A 22 -3.85 -19.29 16.81
C ASN A 22 -4.90 -18.35 16.16
N TRP A 23 -4.40 -17.30 15.49
CA TRP A 23 -5.25 -16.27 14.93
C TRP A 23 -5.89 -16.72 13.62
N ASN A 24 -7.21 -16.61 13.56
CA ASN A 24 -8.02 -16.97 12.41
C ASN A 24 -8.74 -15.73 11.89
N HIS A 25 -8.66 -15.48 10.60
CA HIS A 25 -9.32 -14.33 9.99
C HIS A 25 -9.61 -14.54 8.50
N ASN A 26 -10.62 -13.81 8.00
CA ASN A 26 -11.01 -13.84 6.59
C ASN A 26 -11.13 -12.40 6.06
N PHE A 27 -10.49 -12.14 4.91
CA PHE A 27 -10.58 -10.86 4.19
C PHE A 27 -11.26 -11.09 2.84
N ALA A 28 -12.36 -10.39 2.57
CA ALA A 28 -13.03 -10.44 1.28
C ALA A 28 -12.17 -9.77 0.20
N THR A 29 -12.04 -10.35 -0.99
CA THR A 29 -11.34 -9.69 -2.09
C THR A 29 -12.19 -8.55 -2.68
N GLY A 30 -11.53 -7.60 -3.38
CA GLY A 30 -12.20 -6.45 -3.99
C GLY A 30 -12.73 -5.41 -2.99
N MET A 31 -12.16 -5.33 -1.80
CA MET A 31 -12.58 -4.46 -0.71
C MET A 31 -11.39 -3.75 -0.05
N VAL A 32 -11.66 -2.62 0.59
CA VAL A 32 -10.70 -1.93 1.45
C VAL A 32 -10.80 -2.50 2.87
N HIS A 33 -9.70 -3.04 3.37
CA HIS A 33 -9.54 -3.51 4.75
C HIS A 33 -8.69 -2.53 5.51
N VAL A 34 -9.29 -1.85 6.47
CA VAL A 34 -8.59 -0.90 7.35
C VAL A 34 -8.13 -1.64 8.61
N LEU A 35 -6.83 -1.63 8.83
CA LEU A 35 -6.21 -2.28 10.00
C LEU A 35 -5.88 -1.23 11.05
N LYS A 36 -6.50 -1.34 12.22
CA LYS A 36 -6.26 -0.48 13.39
C LYS A 36 -5.74 -1.28 14.58
N GLY A 37 -5.14 -0.59 15.51
CA GLY A 37 -4.62 -1.15 16.74
C GLY A 37 -3.42 -0.37 17.26
N PRO A 38 -2.98 -0.60 18.49
CA PRO A 38 -1.82 0.09 19.08
C PRO A 38 -0.54 -0.20 18.29
N SER A 39 0.51 0.60 18.53
CA SER A 39 1.82 0.30 17.98
C SER A 39 2.30 -1.05 18.50
N GLY A 40 2.89 -1.88 17.64
CA GLY A 40 3.39 -3.19 18.00
C GLY A 40 2.36 -4.33 18.00
N CYS A 41 1.05 -4.08 17.78
CA CYS A 41 0.05 -5.15 17.76
C CYS A 41 0.10 -6.09 16.54
N GLY A 42 1.04 -5.90 15.61
CA GLY A 42 1.25 -6.83 14.50
C GLY A 42 0.74 -6.38 13.14
N LYS A 43 0.23 -5.13 12.95
CA LYS A 43 -0.29 -4.64 11.66
C LYS A 43 0.73 -4.79 10.52
N THR A 44 1.92 -4.27 10.68
CA THR A 44 3.01 -4.41 9.69
C THR A 44 3.40 -5.86 9.48
N THR A 45 3.42 -6.68 10.54
CA THR A 45 3.70 -8.12 10.45
C THR A 45 2.64 -8.83 9.62
N LEU A 46 1.36 -8.53 9.84
CA LEU A 46 0.25 -9.06 9.04
C LEU A 46 0.40 -8.68 7.56
N LEU A 47 0.67 -7.40 7.27
CA LEU A 47 0.92 -6.97 5.88
C LEU A 47 2.08 -7.75 5.25
N ARG A 48 3.20 -7.91 5.97
CA ARG A 48 4.38 -8.65 5.49
C ARG A 48 4.06 -10.12 5.22
N MET A 49 3.27 -10.77 6.07
CA MET A 49 2.82 -12.15 5.86
C MET A 49 1.92 -12.27 4.63
N LEU A 50 0.95 -11.37 4.45
CA LEU A 50 0.07 -11.35 3.27
C LEU A 50 0.84 -11.05 1.97
N MET A 51 1.90 -10.25 2.04
CA MET A 51 2.79 -10.01 0.90
C MET A 51 3.69 -11.23 0.58
N GLY A 52 3.88 -12.16 1.52
CA GLY A 52 4.83 -13.26 1.42
C GLY A 52 6.28 -12.83 1.72
N LEU A 53 6.48 -11.69 2.39
CA LEU A 53 7.78 -11.19 2.85
C LEU A 53 8.18 -11.73 4.22
N GLU A 54 7.23 -12.31 4.93
CA GLU A 54 7.39 -12.93 6.24
C GLU A 54 6.55 -14.22 6.25
N ALA A 55 7.07 -15.29 6.82
CA ALA A 55 6.30 -16.52 7.03
C ALA A 55 5.70 -16.55 8.44
N PRO A 56 4.50 -17.06 8.64
CA PRO A 56 4.04 -17.41 9.97
C PRO A 56 4.89 -18.55 10.53
N ASP A 57 5.00 -18.65 11.85
CA ASP A 57 5.72 -19.73 12.51
C ASP A 57 4.91 -21.04 12.43
N SER A 58 3.58 -20.92 12.46
CA SER A 58 2.63 -22.00 12.16
C SER A 58 1.32 -21.43 11.59
N GLY A 59 0.46 -22.32 11.08
CA GLY A 59 -0.78 -21.95 10.42
C GLY A 59 -0.62 -21.80 8.91
N THR A 60 -1.69 -21.39 8.24
CA THR A 60 -1.72 -21.28 6.78
C THR A 60 -2.41 -20.00 6.34
N ILE A 61 -1.92 -19.44 5.24
CA ILE A 61 -2.56 -18.30 4.54
C ILE A 61 -2.94 -18.78 3.16
N THR A 62 -4.16 -18.46 2.71
CA THR A 62 -4.60 -18.74 1.33
C THR A 62 -3.50 -18.33 0.34
N PRO A 63 -3.15 -19.18 -0.62
CA PRO A 63 -2.11 -18.87 -1.60
C PRO A 63 -2.43 -17.60 -2.38
N LEU A 64 -1.52 -16.63 -2.32
CA LEU A 64 -1.65 -15.33 -2.99
C LEU A 64 -0.61 -15.15 -4.11
N GLN A 65 -0.01 -16.25 -4.61
CA GLN A 65 1.04 -16.20 -5.63
C GLN A 65 0.54 -15.70 -6.99
N ASN A 66 -0.72 -15.95 -7.30
CA ASN A 66 -1.34 -15.55 -8.56
C ASN A 66 -1.78 -14.08 -8.58
N TYR A 67 -1.72 -13.39 -7.45
CA TYR A 67 -2.08 -11.98 -7.37
C TYR A 67 -0.85 -11.10 -7.49
N ARG A 68 -0.93 -10.10 -8.36
CA ARG A 68 0.08 -9.03 -8.42
C ARG A 68 -0.11 -8.14 -7.20
N LYS A 69 0.98 -7.88 -6.51
CA LYS A 69 1.00 -7.13 -5.26
C LYS A 69 1.83 -5.87 -5.40
N ALA A 70 1.37 -4.77 -4.80
CA ALA A 70 2.20 -3.58 -4.64
C ALA A 70 2.01 -3.00 -3.23
N ALA A 71 3.04 -2.33 -2.74
CA ALA A 71 3.04 -1.81 -1.39
C ALA A 71 3.64 -0.39 -1.31
N VAL A 72 3.08 0.38 -0.40
CA VAL A 72 3.69 1.58 0.17
C VAL A 72 4.03 1.23 1.62
N PHE A 73 5.33 1.06 1.88
CA PHE A 73 5.84 0.73 3.21
C PHE A 73 5.98 2.01 4.05
N GLN A 74 6.16 1.85 5.35
CA GLN A 74 6.48 2.96 6.23
C GLN A 74 7.76 3.69 5.79
N GLU A 75 8.75 2.96 5.27
CA GLU A 75 9.89 3.47 4.52
C GLU A 75 9.58 3.47 3.03
N ASP A 76 9.90 4.55 2.30
CA ASP A 76 9.48 4.72 0.90
C ASP A 76 10.16 3.76 -0.09
N ARG A 77 11.32 3.19 0.27
CA ARG A 77 12.07 2.19 -0.51
C ARG A 77 12.23 2.56 -1.98
N LEU A 78 12.61 3.81 -2.22
CA LEU A 78 12.87 4.34 -3.55
C LEU A 78 14.35 4.18 -3.94
N CYS A 79 14.62 4.13 -5.24
CA CYS A 79 15.97 4.20 -5.78
C CYS A 79 16.43 5.66 -5.78
N GLU A 80 17.26 6.04 -4.83
CA GLU A 80 17.62 7.44 -4.57
C GLU A 80 18.41 8.11 -5.72
N ASN A 81 19.17 7.32 -6.47
CA ASN A 81 19.96 7.80 -7.61
C ASN A 81 19.14 8.02 -8.90
N LEU A 82 17.89 7.54 -8.91
CA LEU A 82 16.97 7.70 -10.03
C LEU A 82 16.05 8.90 -9.81
N SER A 83 15.49 9.43 -10.90
CA SER A 83 14.47 10.46 -10.80
C SER A 83 13.15 9.90 -10.25
N ALA A 84 12.27 10.82 -9.82
CA ALA A 84 10.91 10.47 -9.40
C ALA A 84 10.18 9.68 -10.50
N MET A 85 10.23 10.16 -11.74
CA MET A 85 9.63 9.49 -12.89
C MET A 85 10.22 8.12 -13.14
N GLN A 86 11.55 7.97 -13.09
CA GLN A 86 12.21 6.68 -13.31
C GLN A 86 11.80 5.65 -12.24
N ASN A 87 11.63 6.06 -10.98
CA ASN A 87 11.12 5.19 -9.92
C ASN A 87 9.72 4.66 -10.22
N VAL A 88 8.84 5.46 -10.81
CA VAL A 88 7.50 5.01 -11.21
C VAL A 88 7.58 4.11 -12.45
N LEU A 89 8.40 4.46 -13.43
CA LEU A 89 8.53 3.69 -14.68
C LEU A 89 9.10 2.28 -14.46
N MET A 90 9.85 2.03 -13.39
CA MET A 90 10.40 0.70 -13.07
C MET A 90 9.34 -0.40 -12.96
N VAL A 91 8.11 -0.06 -12.61
CA VAL A 91 7.02 -1.02 -12.40
C VAL A 91 5.99 -1.02 -13.54
N VAL A 92 6.23 -0.23 -14.58
CA VAL A 92 5.31 -0.12 -15.71
C VAL A 92 5.73 -1.10 -16.80
N HIS A 93 4.80 -1.98 -17.18
CA HIS A 93 4.96 -2.94 -18.25
C HIS A 93 3.85 -2.77 -19.29
N ASP A 94 4.14 -3.05 -20.54
CA ASP A 94 3.17 -3.19 -21.64
C ASP A 94 2.25 -1.97 -21.91
N VAL A 95 2.82 -0.76 -21.93
CA VAL A 95 2.06 0.46 -22.24
C VAL A 95 2.77 1.26 -23.33
N SER A 96 2.00 1.87 -24.26
CA SER A 96 2.49 2.83 -25.22
C SER A 96 3.21 3.99 -24.51
N LYS A 97 4.48 4.25 -24.88
CA LYS A 97 5.30 5.25 -24.19
C LYS A 97 4.71 6.67 -24.22
N LYS A 98 4.02 7.04 -25.31
CA LYS A 98 3.52 8.42 -25.46
C LYS A 98 2.34 8.70 -24.53
N ASP A 99 1.31 7.84 -24.60
CA ASP A 99 0.10 8.02 -23.77
C ASP A 99 0.41 7.89 -22.27
N LEU A 100 1.37 7.01 -21.93
CA LEU A 100 1.86 6.84 -20.57
C LEU A 100 2.52 8.12 -20.02
N LEU A 101 3.38 8.77 -20.80
CA LEU A 101 4.12 9.95 -20.33
C LEU A 101 3.17 11.13 -20.03
N ASP A 102 2.15 11.32 -20.84
CA ASP A 102 1.19 12.39 -20.61
C ASP A 102 0.30 12.09 -19.40
N GLN A 103 -0.11 10.83 -19.20
CA GLN A 103 -0.83 10.42 -18.00
C GLN A 103 0.04 10.56 -16.75
N LEU A 104 1.31 10.16 -16.82
CA LEU A 104 2.25 10.32 -15.71
C LEU A 104 2.40 11.78 -15.30
N LYS A 105 2.56 12.70 -16.26
CA LYS A 105 2.65 14.14 -15.96
C LYS A 105 1.44 14.64 -15.20
N GLN A 106 0.24 14.27 -15.67
CA GLN A 106 -1.02 14.66 -15.02
C GLN A 106 -1.08 14.08 -13.57
N ASP A 107 -0.70 12.83 -13.40
CA ASP A 107 -0.75 12.15 -12.10
C ASP A 107 0.26 12.73 -11.11
N PHE A 108 1.46 13.03 -11.56
CA PHE A 108 2.46 13.75 -10.76
C PHE A 108 1.92 15.11 -10.29
N TYR A 109 1.38 15.89 -11.21
CA TYR A 109 0.75 17.17 -10.88
C TYR A 109 -0.44 17.00 -9.91
N GLN A 110 -1.29 15.99 -10.13
CA GLN A 110 -2.44 15.71 -9.26
C GLN A 110 -2.05 15.44 -7.81
N VAL A 111 -0.92 14.78 -7.58
CA VAL A 111 -0.40 14.55 -6.23
C VAL A 111 0.52 15.69 -5.74
N GLY A 112 0.61 16.80 -6.49
CA GLY A 112 1.38 17.99 -6.12
C GLY A 112 2.90 17.83 -6.29
N LEU A 113 3.33 17.10 -7.32
CA LEU A 113 4.74 16.98 -7.72
C LEU A 113 4.92 17.60 -9.10
N ASP A 114 5.54 18.79 -9.15
CA ASP A 114 5.66 19.57 -10.39
C ASP A 114 6.87 19.14 -11.23
N ASP A 115 7.96 18.71 -10.60
CA ASP A 115 9.18 18.24 -11.27
C ASP A 115 9.42 16.75 -11.05
N MET A 116 9.02 15.97 -12.05
CA MET A 116 9.22 14.51 -12.04
C MET A 116 10.63 14.08 -12.46
N SER A 117 11.47 15.01 -12.95
CA SER A 117 12.85 14.75 -13.36
C SER A 117 13.81 14.80 -12.19
N GLN A 118 13.41 15.38 -11.07
CA GLN A 118 14.21 15.56 -9.87
C GLN A 118 14.63 14.20 -9.28
N LYS A 119 15.91 14.09 -8.89
CA LYS A 119 16.42 12.87 -8.23
C LYS A 119 15.76 12.66 -6.87
N VAL A 120 15.44 11.42 -6.57
CA VAL A 120 14.79 11.06 -5.30
C VAL A 120 15.65 11.45 -4.08
N SER A 121 16.97 11.39 -4.19
CA SER A 121 17.88 11.82 -3.10
C SER A 121 17.69 13.27 -2.67
N THR A 122 17.18 14.14 -3.55
CA THR A 122 16.97 15.57 -3.29
C THR A 122 15.54 15.93 -2.89
N LEU A 123 14.62 14.93 -2.90
CA LEU A 123 13.23 15.12 -2.54
C LEU A 123 13.04 15.20 -1.01
N SER A 124 12.08 16.00 -0.57
CA SER A 124 11.61 15.96 0.81
C SER A 124 10.94 14.62 1.14
N GLY A 125 10.79 14.28 2.43
CA GLY A 125 10.10 13.04 2.84
C GLY A 125 8.67 12.94 2.28
N GLY A 126 7.90 14.03 2.33
CA GLY A 126 6.57 14.06 1.75
C GLY A 126 6.54 13.90 0.22
N MET A 127 7.56 14.40 -0.49
CA MET A 127 7.71 14.18 -1.93
C MET A 127 8.05 12.72 -2.22
N LYS A 128 9.00 12.12 -1.48
CA LYS A 128 9.36 10.70 -1.58
C LYS A 128 8.12 9.82 -1.36
N ARG A 129 7.33 10.10 -0.32
CA ARG A 129 6.07 9.40 -0.03
C ARG A 129 5.12 9.41 -1.22
N ARG A 130 4.91 10.54 -1.86
CA ARG A 130 4.04 10.68 -3.02
C ARG A 130 4.57 9.89 -4.24
N VAL A 131 5.88 9.87 -4.46
CA VAL A 131 6.51 9.03 -5.50
C VAL A 131 6.29 7.54 -5.22
N ALA A 132 6.42 7.09 -3.97
CA ALA A 132 6.16 5.70 -3.59
C ALA A 132 4.70 5.30 -3.83
N ILE A 133 3.75 6.19 -3.52
CA ILE A 133 2.33 6.00 -3.81
C ILE A 133 2.07 5.91 -5.32
N LEU A 134 2.60 6.84 -6.11
CA LEU A 134 2.51 6.78 -7.58
C LEU A 134 3.04 5.45 -8.10
N ARG A 135 4.23 5.03 -7.68
CA ARG A 135 4.82 3.76 -8.10
C ARG A 135 3.90 2.57 -7.78
N ALA A 136 3.32 2.52 -6.58
CA ALA A 136 2.39 1.46 -6.21
C ALA A 136 1.13 1.44 -7.09
N MET A 137 0.59 2.62 -7.44
CA MET A 137 -0.58 2.72 -8.32
C MET A 137 -0.30 2.28 -9.76
N TYR A 138 0.93 2.48 -10.25
CA TYR A 138 1.34 2.08 -11.61
C TYR A 138 1.75 0.61 -11.72
N ALA A 139 1.91 -0.11 -10.62
CA ALA A 139 2.30 -1.53 -10.60
C ALA A 139 1.21 -2.50 -11.10
N LYS A 140 0.03 -2.01 -11.53
CA LYS A 140 -1.12 -2.84 -11.97
C LYS A 140 -1.45 -3.97 -10.99
N ALA A 141 -1.34 -3.71 -9.69
CA ALA A 141 -1.57 -4.69 -8.65
C ALA A 141 -3.05 -5.06 -8.51
N ASP A 142 -3.30 -6.30 -8.13
CA ASP A 142 -4.61 -6.83 -7.75
C ASP A 142 -4.85 -6.61 -6.25
N ILE A 143 -3.77 -6.65 -5.46
CA ILE A 143 -3.78 -6.40 -4.02
C ILE A 143 -2.78 -5.27 -3.70
N LEU A 144 -3.24 -4.28 -2.97
CA LEU A 144 -2.47 -3.10 -2.56
C LEU A 144 -2.31 -3.08 -1.04
N PHE A 145 -1.10 -2.80 -0.59
CA PHE A 145 -0.76 -2.69 0.83
C PHE A 145 -0.25 -1.29 1.14
N PHE A 146 -0.89 -0.62 2.08
CA PHE A 146 -0.53 0.72 2.52
C PHE A 146 -0.25 0.70 4.03
N ASP A 147 1.00 0.94 4.39
CA ASP A 147 1.42 1.04 5.80
C ASP A 147 1.68 2.51 6.14
N GLU A 148 0.70 3.16 6.79
CA GLU A 148 0.68 4.59 7.13
C GLU A 148 1.02 5.50 5.92
N PRO A 149 0.30 5.37 4.77
CA PRO A 149 0.74 5.97 3.51
C PRO A 149 0.72 7.50 3.49
N LEU A 150 -0.07 8.14 4.33
CA LEU A 150 -0.20 9.60 4.35
C LEU A 150 0.56 10.26 5.51
N LYS A 151 1.30 9.48 6.29
CA LYS A 151 2.10 10.01 7.39
C LYS A 151 3.13 11.03 6.90
N GLY A 152 3.19 12.18 7.56
CA GLY A 152 4.14 13.25 7.24
C GLY A 152 3.72 14.14 6.06
N LEU A 153 2.52 13.98 5.52
CA LEU A 153 1.92 14.90 4.57
C LEU A 153 1.06 15.95 5.31
N ASP A 154 1.05 17.17 4.79
CA ASP A 154 0.11 18.21 5.21
C ASP A 154 -1.32 17.88 4.71
N ASP A 155 -2.35 18.48 5.32
CA ASP A 155 -3.74 18.15 5.06
C ASP A 155 -4.15 18.39 3.60
N THR A 156 -3.72 19.49 2.99
CA THR A 156 -4.01 19.79 1.58
C THR A 156 -3.41 18.74 0.64
N THR A 157 -2.19 18.29 0.94
CA THR A 157 -1.52 17.23 0.19
C THR A 157 -2.18 15.89 0.42
N LYS A 158 -2.60 15.57 1.67
CA LYS A 158 -3.37 14.36 1.97
C LYS A 158 -4.64 14.26 1.13
N GLU A 159 -5.42 15.34 1.05
CA GLU A 159 -6.66 15.37 0.26
C GLU A 159 -6.41 15.07 -1.23
N LYS A 160 -5.38 15.70 -1.83
CA LYS A 160 -5.00 15.44 -3.22
C LYS A 160 -4.62 13.98 -3.45
N VAL A 161 -3.78 13.43 -2.58
CA VAL A 161 -3.29 12.04 -2.66
C VAL A 161 -4.43 11.06 -2.44
N MET A 162 -5.32 11.29 -1.47
CA MET A 162 -6.49 10.44 -1.23
C MET A 162 -7.44 10.43 -2.42
N LYS A 163 -7.72 11.58 -3.02
CA LYS A 163 -8.53 11.66 -4.25
C LYS A 163 -7.91 10.86 -5.40
N PHE A 164 -6.58 10.95 -5.54
CA PHE A 164 -5.82 10.18 -6.54
C PHE A 164 -5.93 8.67 -6.29
N ILE A 165 -5.70 8.20 -5.05
CA ILE A 165 -5.79 6.79 -4.68
C ILE A 165 -7.22 6.28 -4.88
N LYS A 166 -8.23 6.96 -4.33
CA LYS A 166 -9.65 6.56 -4.43
C LYS A 166 -10.07 6.31 -5.87
N GLY A 167 -9.63 7.14 -6.81
CA GLY A 167 -9.94 6.96 -8.25
C GLY A 167 -9.32 5.70 -8.89
N ARG A 168 -8.37 5.03 -8.23
CA ARG A 168 -7.58 3.92 -8.81
C ARG A 168 -7.71 2.58 -8.11
N ILE A 169 -8.36 2.52 -6.95
CA ILE A 169 -8.47 1.29 -6.15
C ILE A 169 -9.79 0.55 -6.35
N LYS A 170 -10.64 1.00 -7.27
CA LYS A 170 -11.90 0.33 -7.58
C LYS A 170 -11.63 -1.15 -7.94
N ASP A 171 -12.44 -2.04 -7.36
CA ASP A 171 -12.39 -3.49 -7.55
C ASP A 171 -11.04 -4.15 -7.12
N LYS A 172 -10.17 -3.42 -6.43
CA LYS A 172 -8.93 -3.96 -5.86
C LYS A 172 -9.12 -4.36 -4.40
N THR A 173 -8.36 -5.35 -3.97
CA THR A 173 -8.21 -5.65 -2.55
C THR A 173 -7.16 -4.70 -1.98
N VAL A 174 -7.51 -3.95 -0.93
CA VAL A 174 -6.63 -2.95 -0.34
C VAL A 174 -6.52 -3.20 1.15
N PHE A 175 -5.30 -3.31 1.65
CA PHE A 175 -4.99 -3.30 3.08
C PHE A 175 -4.42 -1.92 3.44
N TRP A 176 -5.10 -1.23 4.34
CA TRP A 176 -4.78 0.15 4.73
C TRP A 176 -4.53 0.22 6.23
N VAL A 177 -3.30 0.47 6.62
CA VAL A 177 -2.93 0.71 8.02
C VAL A 177 -2.92 2.20 8.27
N THR A 178 -3.70 2.66 9.23
CA THR A 178 -3.70 4.06 9.67
C THR A 178 -4.22 4.19 11.10
N HIS A 179 -3.83 5.25 11.77
CA HIS A 179 -4.40 5.68 13.04
C HIS A 179 -5.40 6.85 12.87
N ASP A 180 -5.49 7.43 11.68
CA ASP A 180 -6.33 8.58 11.36
C ASP A 180 -7.67 8.13 10.77
N ALA A 181 -8.77 8.43 11.48
CA ALA A 181 -10.11 8.10 11.00
C ALA A 181 -10.49 8.86 9.73
N GLY A 182 -9.99 10.07 9.55
CA GLY A 182 -10.22 10.89 8.36
C GLY A 182 -9.72 10.23 7.07
N GLU A 183 -8.70 9.36 7.15
CA GLU A 183 -8.15 8.70 5.98
C GLU A 183 -9.08 7.64 5.38
N TYR A 184 -9.79 6.87 6.18
CA TYR A 184 -10.56 5.73 5.67
C TYR A 184 -12.06 6.01 5.51
N THR A 185 -12.61 7.02 6.18
CA THR A 185 -14.03 7.40 6.02
C THR A 185 -14.35 7.95 4.64
N VAL A 186 -13.34 8.28 3.84
CA VAL A 186 -13.53 8.70 2.45
C VAL A 186 -13.77 7.53 1.48
N PHE A 187 -13.51 6.29 1.89
CA PHE A 187 -13.79 5.12 1.06
C PHE A 187 -15.29 4.77 1.10
N ASP A 188 -15.88 4.52 -0.06
CA ASP A 188 -17.32 4.22 -0.18
C ASP A 188 -17.70 2.90 0.50
N LYS A 189 -16.74 1.94 0.51
CA LYS A 189 -16.90 0.63 1.17
C LYS A 189 -15.57 0.23 1.79
N TYR A 190 -15.59 -0.03 3.07
CA TYR A 190 -14.43 -0.56 3.78
C TYR A 190 -14.88 -1.46 4.94
N GLN A 191 -13.99 -2.31 5.38
CA GLN A 191 -14.14 -3.13 6.59
C GLN A 191 -13.04 -2.76 7.58
N LEU A 192 -13.43 -2.43 8.80
CA LEU A 192 -12.51 -2.10 9.88
C LEU A 192 -12.14 -3.37 10.65
N HIS A 193 -10.85 -3.56 10.89
CA HIS A 193 -10.30 -4.65 11.68
C HIS A 193 -9.45 -4.08 12.81
N GLU A 194 -9.78 -4.44 14.02
CA GLU A 194 -8.98 -4.12 15.22
C GLU A 194 -8.08 -5.31 15.56
N LEU A 195 -6.77 -5.06 15.68
CA LEU A 195 -5.72 -6.04 15.98
C LEU A 195 -5.19 -5.82 17.40
#